data_c52cb08bda51e336d7a6f155684dc3dc
#
_entry.id   c52cb08bda51e336d7a6f155684dc3dc
#
_cell.length_a   1.000
_cell.length_b   1.000
_cell.length_c   1.000
_cell.angle_alpha   90.00
_cell.angle_beta   90.00
_cell.angle_gamma   90.00
#
_symmetry.space_group_name_H-M   'P 1'
#
loop_
_entity.id
_entity.type
_entity.pdbx_description
1 polymer ?
#
loop_
_entity_poly.entity_id
_entity_poly.type
_entity_poly.pdbx_seq_one_letter_code
_entity_poly.pdbx_strand_id
1 'polypeptide(L)'
;PKKAALLALISLCIIPWGTLSMGTIIGATLSYLELEDLGVWSAIVSLPLYVYIAFLAISIGIGWKTACKRWRAIVCYGLVLGGAVLGCNIWISVELAGIFGAFVLMGTIFMRIRKSLKIEIRSLMYFLTPYILLIFLLFCSRTIPDVQQFLMEHGNWTVEAFQYSFATFYSPGFFLIIISVFTIFLYKLDVKQISASSWQTWEKCMPILLTTFLYIC
;
A
#
# COMPACT_ATOMS: atom_id res chain seq x y z
N PRO A 1 17.16 18.81 -1.42
CA PRO A 1 17.45 17.36 -1.46
C PRO A 1 17.39 16.71 -0.09
N LYS A 2 18.10 17.22 0.95
CA LYS A 2 18.17 16.59 2.29
C LYS A 2 16.80 16.38 2.96
N LYS A 3 15.90 17.39 2.92
CA LYS A 3 14.54 17.26 3.50
C LYS A 3 13.70 16.22 2.76
N ALA A 4 13.80 16.14 1.43
CA ALA A 4 13.08 15.16 0.65
C ALA A 4 13.57 13.72 0.97
N ALA A 5 14.88 13.52 1.11
CA ALA A 5 15.45 12.24 1.51
C ALA A 5 15.00 11.82 2.92
N LEU A 6 14.99 12.75 3.88
CA LEU A 6 14.48 12.47 5.24
C LEU A 6 12.99 12.11 5.24
N LEU A 7 12.17 12.81 4.46
CA LEU A 7 10.74 12.49 4.33
C LEU A 7 10.53 11.12 3.69
N ALA A 8 11.33 10.77 2.68
CA ALA A 8 11.30 9.44 2.08
C ALA A 8 11.69 8.34 3.09
N LEU A 9 12.72 8.56 3.90
CA LEU A 9 13.10 7.62 4.97
C LEU A 9 12.00 7.46 6.02
N ILE A 10 11.36 8.56 6.44
CA ILE A 10 10.24 8.49 7.40
C ILE A 10 9.06 7.72 6.82
N SER A 11 8.79 7.82 5.52
CA SER A 11 7.71 7.06 4.90
C SER A 11 7.93 5.54 4.98
N LEU A 12 9.18 5.09 5.06
CA LEU A 12 9.52 3.68 5.25
C LEU A 12 9.18 3.15 6.66
N CYS A 13 9.03 4.03 7.65
CA CYS A 13 8.64 3.61 9.01
C CYS A 13 7.21 3.05 9.09
N ILE A 14 6.41 3.19 8.02
CA ILE A 14 5.03 2.65 7.91
C ILE A 14 5.03 1.28 7.19
N ILE A 15 6.20 0.70 6.96
CA ILE A 15 6.38 -0.56 6.23
C ILE A 15 5.52 -1.73 6.70
N PRO A 16 5.23 -1.96 8.00
CA PRO A 16 4.39 -3.08 8.41
C PRO A 16 3.05 -3.15 7.67
N TRP A 17 2.54 -1.98 7.26
CA TRP A 17 1.28 -1.82 6.54
C TRP A 17 1.45 -1.44 5.06
N GLY A 18 2.67 -1.15 4.64
CA GLY A 18 3.05 -1.06 3.23
C GLY A 18 3.14 -2.46 2.63
N THR A 19 3.34 -2.64 1.36
CA THR A 19 3.60 -3.94 0.73
C THR A 19 2.64 -5.07 1.15
N LEU A 20 1.33 -4.76 1.29
CA LEU A 20 0.29 -5.72 1.66
C LEU A 20 0.59 -6.48 2.97
N SER A 21 1.05 -5.74 3.97
CA SER A 21 1.34 -6.25 5.32
C SER A 21 2.30 -7.44 5.38
N MET A 22 3.22 -7.53 4.41
CA MET A 22 4.15 -8.66 4.31
C MET A 22 4.95 -8.87 5.59
N GLY A 23 5.35 -7.80 6.29
CA GLY A 23 6.02 -7.88 7.59
C GLY A 23 5.17 -8.56 8.66
N THR A 24 3.86 -8.30 8.67
CA THR A 24 2.93 -8.92 9.60
C THR A 24 2.70 -10.39 9.26
N ILE A 25 2.61 -10.73 7.98
CA ILE A 25 2.46 -12.11 7.49
C ILE A 25 3.68 -12.95 7.89
N ILE A 26 4.89 -12.45 7.61
CA ILE A 26 6.14 -13.14 7.99
C ILE A 26 6.22 -13.26 9.52
N GLY A 27 5.88 -12.20 10.24
CA GLY A 27 5.86 -12.21 11.71
C GLY A 27 4.91 -13.26 12.28
N ALA A 28 3.69 -13.40 11.72
CA ALA A 28 2.72 -14.40 12.12
C ALA A 28 3.25 -15.81 11.86
N THR A 29 3.82 -16.05 10.68
CA THR A 29 4.38 -17.35 10.31
C THR A 29 5.53 -17.77 11.24
N LEU A 30 6.46 -16.84 11.55
CA LEU A 30 7.60 -17.13 12.41
C LEU A 30 7.23 -17.28 13.89
N SER A 31 6.15 -16.59 14.32
CA SER A 31 5.70 -16.63 15.73
C SER A 31 4.66 -17.71 16.00
N TYR A 32 4.18 -18.43 14.96
CA TYR A 32 3.08 -19.37 15.04
C TYR A 32 1.79 -18.76 15.61
N LEU A 33 1.57 -17.46 15.36
CA LEU A 33 0.38 -16.72 15.75
C LEU A 33 -0.59 -16.63 14.56
N GLU A 34 -1.87 -16.51 14.87
CA GLU A 34 -2.88 -16.22 13.85
C GLU A 34 -2.65 -14.83 13.25
N LEU A 35 -2.71 -14.76 11.92
CA LEU A 35 -2.45 -13.51 11.19
C LEU A 35 -3.40 -12.38 11.59
N GLU A 36 -4.67 -12.73 11.82
CA GLU A 36 -5.72 -11.78 12.19
C GLU A 36 -5.45 -11.16 13.55
N ASP A 37 -5.12 -11.97 14.55
CA ASP A 37 -4.80 -11.51 15.90
C ASP A 37 -3.56 -10.60 15.89
N LEU A 38 -2.49 -11.05 15.24
CA LEU A 38 -1.27 -10.26 15.13
C LEU A 38 -1.53 -8.93 14.39
N GLY A 39 -2.36 -8.94 13.35
CA GLY A 39 -2.78 -7.77 12.60
C GLY A 39 -3.49 -6.74 13.47
N VAL A 40 -4.48 -7.18 14.26
CA VAL A 40 -5.26 -6.31 15.16
C VAL A 40 -4.37 -5.70 16.24
N TRP A 41 -3.56 -6.51 16.94
CA TRP A 41 -2.66 -6.00 17.98
C TRP A 41 -1.59 -5.06 17.43
N SER A 42 -1.02 -5.39 16.28
CA SER A 42 -0.07 -4.50 15.59
C SER A 42 -0.70 -3.17 15.20
N ALA A 43 -1.96 -3.16 14.75
CA ALA A 43 -2.70 -1.95 14.42
C ALA A 43 -2.93 -1.08 15.67
N ILE A 44 -3.32 -1.66 16.79
CA ILE A 44 -3.52 -0.94 18.06
C ILE A 44 -2.23 -0.30 18.54
N VAL A 45 -1.13 -1.05 18.57
CA VAL A 45 0.19 -0.53 18.99
C VAL A 45 0.71 0.54 18.01
N SER A 46 0.33 0.48 16.74
CA SER A 46 0.75 1.45 15.73
C SER A 46 -0.04 2.77 15.77
N LEU A 47 -1.18 2.85 16.45
CA LEU A 47 -1.99 4.08 16.54
C LEU A 47 -1.18 5.33 16.96
N PRO A 48 -0.46 5.32 18.10
CA PRO A 48 0.36 6.46 18.49
C PRO A 48 1.51 6.73 17.52
N LEU A 49 2.03 5.68 16.87
CA LEU A 49 3.12 5.79 15.91
C LEU A 49 2.70 6.57 14.66
N TYR A 50 1.49 6.39 14.15
CA TYR A 50 0.98 7.16 13.01
C TYR A 50 0.92 8.67 13.30
N VAL A 51 0.47 9.03 14.51
CA VAL A 51 0.45 10.44 14.95
C VAL A 51 1.86 11.00 15.05
N TYR A 52 2.78 10.23 15.65
CA TYR A 52 4.17 10.62 15.81
C TYR A 52 4.89 10.81 14.47
N ILE A 53 4.75 9.87 13.55
CA ILE A 53 5.35 9.94 12.21
C ILE A 53 4.78 11.11 11.41
N ALA A 54 3.46 11.34 11.46
CA ALA A 54 2.84 12.49 10.82
C ALA A 54 3.37 13.82 11.39
N PHE A 55 3.56 13.90 12.71
CA PHE A 55 4.14 15.07 13.37
C PHE A 55 5.60 15.29 12.93
N LEU A 56 6.42 14.25 12.89
CA LEU A 56 7.80 14.32 12.40
C LEU A 56 7.87 14.77 10.93
N ALA A 57 7.05 14.17 10.07
CA ALA A 57 7.04 14.52 8.65
C ALA A 57 6.70 16.00 8.43
N ILE A 58 5.72 16.53 9.13
CA ILE A 58 5.34 17.95 9.05
C ILE A 58 6.43 18.84 9.67
N SER A 59 7.04 18.42 10.78
CA SER A 59 8.13 19.16 11.43
C SER A 59 9.35 19.31 10.53
N ILE A 60 9.71 18.27 9.81
CA ILE A 60 10.85 18.28 8.88
C ILE A 60 10.49 19.04 7.59
N GLY A 61 9.29 18.83 7.06
CA GLY A 61 8.85 19.44 5.81
C GLY A 61 8.67 20.95 5.93
N ILE A 62 7.87 21.40 6.90
CA ILE A 62 7.38 22.79 7.00
C ILE A 62 7.97 23.51 8.23
N GLY A 63 8.42 22.79 9.23
CA GLY A 63 9.05 23.31 10.44
C GLY A 63 8.26 23.02 11.70
N TRP A 64 9.00 22.91 12.83
CA TRP A 64 8.49 22.54 14.16
C TRP A 64 7.35 23.44 14.66
N LYS A 65 7.53 24.76 14.54
CA LYS A 65 6.50 25.75 14.98
C LYS A 65 5.16 25.52 14.28
N THR A 66 5.19 25.17 12.99
CA THR A 66 3.98 24.88 12.20
C THR A 66 3.35 23.54 12.61
N ALA A 67 4.15 22.54 12.89
CA ALA A 67 3.68 21.25 13.39
C ALA A 67 2.95 21.43 14.74
N CYS A 68 3.57 22.14 15.69
CA CYS A 68 2.95 22.45 16.99
C CYS A 68 1.65 23.24 16.85
N LYS A 69 1.57 24.22 15.93
CA LYS A 69 0.34 24.99 15.70
C LYS A 69 -0.78 24.12 15.12
N ARG A 70 -0.45 23.10 14.36
CA ARG A 70 -1.41 22.21 13.67
C ARG A 70 -1.57 20.83 14.33
N TRP A 71 -1.12 20.66 15.58
CA TRP A 71 -1.11 19.37 16.27
C TRP A 71 -2.47 18.66 16.27
N ARG A 72 -3.57 19.41 16.44
CA ARG A 72 -4.94 18.84 16.42
C ARG A 72 -5.28 18.20 15.08
N ALA A 73 -4.89 18.83 13.97
CA ALA A 73 -5.11 18.27 12.65
C ALA A 73 -4.24 17.01 12.42
N ILE A 74 -3.00 17.02 12.91
CA ILE A 74 -2.07 15.88 12.84
C ILE A 74 -2.63 14.70 13.60
N VAL A 75 -3.08 14.91 14.84
CA VAL A 75 -3.74 13.87 15.66
C VAL A 75 -4.98 13.33 14.95
N CYS A 76 -5.84 14.21 14.44
CA CYS A 76 -7.04 13.80 13.72
C CYS A 76 -6.72 12.91 12.52
N TYR A 77 -5.74 13.29 11.68
CA TYR A 77 -5.34 12.48 10.52
C TYR A 77 -4.65 11.18 10.91
N GLY A 78 -3.83 11.18 11.96
CA GLY A 78 -3.23 9.97 12.50
C GLY A 78 -4.28 8.99 13.03
N LEU A 79 -5.30 9.49 13.74
CA LEU A 79 -6.41 8.66 14.22
C LEU A 79 -7.31 8.15 13.08
N VAL A 80 -7.56 8.96 12.04
CA VAL A 80 -8.29 8.51 10.85
C VAL A 80 -7.55 7.39 10.16
N LEU A 81 -6.23 7.55 9.95
CA LEU A 81 -5.41 6.50 9.34
C LEU A 81 -5.42 5.23 10.19
N GLY A 82 -5.09 5.37 11.47
CA GLY A 82 -5.00 4.21 12.36
C GLY A 82 -6.34 3.54 12.60
N GLY A 83 -7.42 4.31 12.72
CA GLY A 83 -8.78 3.76 12.83
C GLY A 83 -9.23 3.02 11.57
N ALA A 84 -8.87 3.53 10.38
CA ALA A 84 -9.15 2.84 9.12
C ALA A 84 -8.32 1.55 8.97
N VAL A 85 -7.04 1.57 9.34
CA VAL A 85 -6.19 0.39 9.38
C VAL A 85 -6.74 -0.66 10.35
N LEU A 86 -7.08 -0.25 11.57
CA LEU A 86 -7.65 -1.15 12.57
C LEU A 86 -8.98 -1.74 12.11
N GLY A 87 -9.87 -0.92 11.59
CA GLY A 87 -11.16 -1.38 11.06
C GLY A 87 -11.00 -2.37 9.92
N CYS A 88 -10.05 -2.14 9.00
CA CYS A 88 -9.76 -3.08 7.92
C CYS A 88 -9.22 -4.42 8.43
N ASN A 89 -8.36 -4.41 9.46
CA ASN A 89 -7.85 -5.64 10.08
C ASN A 89 -8.96 -6.47 10.74
N ILE A 90 -9.95 -5.81 11.35
CA ILE A 90 -11.03 -6.52 12.07
C ILE A 90 -12.07 -7.08 11.11
N TRP A 91 -12.42 -6.32 10.04
CA TRP A 91 -13.61 -6.64 9.24
C TRP A 91 -13.31 -7.11 7.81
N ILE A 92 -12.09 -6.91 7.31
CA ILE A 92 -11.80 -7.15 5.90
C ILE A 92 -10.61 -8.10 5.74
N SER A 93 -9.40 -7.59 5.93
CA SER A 93 -8.16 -8.34 5.76
C SER A 93 -6.96 -7.54 6.27
N VAL A 94 -6.04 -8.24 6.89
CA VAL A 94 -4.75 -7.69 7.32
C VAL A 94 -3.92 -7.20 6.14
N GLU A 95 -3.96 -7.92 5.02
CA GLU A 95 -3.19 -7.60 3.81
C GLU A 95 -3.58 -6.25 3.19
N LEU A 96 -4.86 -5.89 3.25
CA LEU A 96 -5.40 -4.66 2.66
C LEU A 96 -5.39 -3.46 3.59
N ALA A 97 -5.10 -3.67 4.87
CA ALA A 97 -5.24 -2.65 5.92
C ALA A 97 -4.47 -1.35 5.62
N GLY A 98 -3.23 -1.47 5.14
CA GLY A 98 -2.41 -0.31 4.79
C GLY A 98 -2.95 0.48 3.60
N ILE A 99 -3.37 -0.22 2.55
CA ILE A 99 -3.93 0.40 1.33
C ILE A 99 -5.25 1.09 1.66
N PHE A 100 -6.13 0.40 2.39
CA PHE A 100 -7.43 0.94 2.79
C PHE A 100 -7.26 2.17 3.69
N GLY A 101 -6.39 2.09 4.69
CA GLY A 101 -6.08 3.23 5.56
C GLY A 101 -5.56 4.44 4.81
N ALA A 102 -4.62 4.25 3.89
CA ALA A 102 -4.08 5.32 3.05
C ALA A 102 -5.17 5.94 2.15
N PHE A 103 -6.06 5.12 1.60
CA PHE A 103 -7.16 5.57 0.74
C PHE A 103 -8.18 6.41 1.51
N VAL A 104 -8.58 5.98 2.71
CA VAL A 104 -9.48 6.73 3.59
C VAL A 104 -8.86 8.06 4.01
N LEU A 105 -7.57 8.06 4.38
CA LEU A 105 -6.85 9.28 4.73
C LEU A 105 -6.76 10.24 3.54
N MET A 106 -6.40 9.76 2.36
CA MET A 106 -6.31 10.55 1.13
C MET A 106 -7.67 11.16 0.78
N GLY A 107 -8.75 10.37 0.86
CA GLY A 107 -10.12 10.85 0.66
C GLY A 107 -10.52 11.95 1.65
N THR A 108 -10.17 11.78 2.92
CA THR A 108 -10.44 12.77 3.98
C THR A 108 -9.70 14.09 3.72
N ILE A 109 -8.42 14.01 3.35
CA ILE A 109 -7.61 15.19 2.99
C ILE A 109 -8.19 15.85 1.74
N PHE A 110 -8.52 15.08 0.72
CA PHE A 110 -9.10 15.59 -0.51
C PHE A 110 -10.43 16.31 -0.28
N MET A 111 -11.35 15.72 0.48
CA MET A 111 -12.62 16.37 0.81
C MET A 111 -12.43 17.73 1.50
N ARG A 112 -11.38 17.85 2.32
CA ARG A 112 -11.08 19.11 3.02
C ARG A 112 -10.48 20.16 2.10
N ILE A 113 -9.63 19.75 1.16
CA ILE A 113 -8.87 20.67 0.29
C ILE A 113 -9.64 21.01 -1.00
N ARG A 114 -10.57 20.17 -1.45
CA ARG A 114 -11.26 20.30 -2.73
C ARG A 114 -11.94 21.66 -2.93
N LYS A 115 -12.43 22.28 -1.84
CA LYS A 115 -13.06 23.60 -1.89
C LYS A 115 -12.04 24.73 -2.16
N SER A 116 -10.79 24.53 -1.76
CA SER A 116 -9.70 25.49 -1.95
C SER A 116 -8.97 25.33 -3.28
N LEU A 117 -8.87 24.09 -3.73
CA LEU A 117 -8.25 23.76 -5.01
C LEU A 117 -9.39 23.61 -6.02
N LYS A 118 -9.52 24.50 -6.99
CA LYS A 118 -10.46 24.39 -8.12
C LYS A 118 -10.07 23.20 -9.03
N ILE A 119 -9.96 22.00 -8.44
CA ILE A 119 -9.58 20.77 -9.16
C ILE A 119 -10.80 20.29 -9.91
N GLU A 120 -10.64 20.06 -11.19
CA GLU A 120 -11.64 19.41 -12.02
C GLU A 120 -11.73 17.92 -11.63
N ILE A 121 -12.77 17.59 -10.86
CA ILE A 121 -12.96 16.26 -10.28
C ILE A 121 -12.96 15.19 -11.38
N ARG A 122 -13.51 15.49 -12.54
CA ARG A 122 -13.57 14.56 -13.68
C ARG A 122 -12.18 14.14 -14.16
N SER A 123 -11.27 15.10 -14.30
CA SER A 123 -9.90 14.85 -14.71
C SER A 123 -9.15 14.03 -13.65
N LEU A 124 -9.32 14.38 -12.37
CA LEU A 124 -8.72 13.62 -11.26
C LEU A 124 -9.22 12.18 -11.21
N MET A 125 -10.53 11.95 -11.31
CA MET A 125 -11.10 10.60 -11.30
C MET A 125 -10.59 9.76 -12.47
N TYR A 126 -10.43 10.36 -13.66
CA TYR A 126 -9.87 9.68 -14.80
C TYR A 126 -8.44 9.16 -14.51
N PHE A 127 -7.57 9.99 -13.92
CA PHE A 127 -6.22 9.56 -13.55
C PHE A 127 -6.16 8.58 -12.37
N LEU A 128 -7.17 8.59 -11.49
CA LEU A 128 -7.27 7.67 -10.37
C LEU A 128 -7.91 6.33 -10.74
N THR A 129 -8.57 6.23 -11.89
CA THR A 129 -9.29 5.02 -12.32
C THR A 129 -8.48 3.74 -12.19
N PRO A 130 -7.22 3.63 -12.66
CA PRO A 130 -6.44 2.40 -12.53
C PRO A 130 -6.20 2.00 -11.07
N TYR A 131 -5.93 2.98 -10.21
CA TYR A 131 -5.69 2.74 -8.79
C TYR A 131 -6.96 2.29 -8.05
N ILE A 132 -8.09 2.93 -8.35
CA ILE A 132 -9.38 2.55 -7.78
C ILE A 132 -9.74 1.12 -8.23
N LEU A 133 -9.54 0.80 -9.50
CA LEU A 133 -9.80 -0.53 -10.04
C LEU A 133 -8.88 -1.59 -9.41
N LEU A 134 -7.60 -1.27 -9.20
CA LEU A 134 -6.65 -2.15 -8.51
C LEU A 134 -7.15 -2.47 -7.10
N ILE A 135 -7.49 -1.44 -6.32
CA ILE A 135 -7.98 -1.60 -4.95
C ILE A 135 -9.28 -2.42 -4.94
N PHE A 136 -10.19 -2.16 -5.86
CA PHE A 136 -11.44 -2.90 -6.00
C PHE A 136 -11.20 -4.38 -6.30
N LEU A 137 -10.33 -4.71 -7.26
CA LEU A 137 -9.99 -6.10 -7.58
C LEU A 137 -9.31 -6.81 -6.42
N LEU A 138 -8.35 -6.16 -5.76
CA LEU A 138 -7.71 -6.70 -4.56
C LEU A 138 -8.73 -6.93 -3.44
N PHE A 139 -9.64 -6.00 -3.24
CA PHE A 139 -10.71 -6.15 -2.25
C PHE A 139 -11.61 -7.34 -2.57
N CYS A 140 -12.10 -7.46 -3.80
CA CYS A 140 -12.92 -8.59 -4.22
C CYS A 140 -12.20 -9.93 -4.06
N SER A 141 -10.90 -9.97 -4.41
CA SER A 141 -10.10 -11.20 -4.31
C SER A 141 -9.85 -11.67 -2.88
N ARG A 142 -9.98 -10.79 -1.88
CA ARG A 142 -9.74 -11.08 -0.46
C ARG A 142 -11.03 -11.27 0.34
N THR A 143 -12.13 -10.64 -0.10
CA THR A 143 -13.40 -10.60 0.67
C THR A 143 -14.40 -11.64 0.19
N ILE A 144 -14.37 -12.02 -1.10
CA ILE A 144 -15.30 -12.97 -1.67
C ILE A 144 -14.70 -14.38 -1.60
N PRO A 145 -15.24 -15.31 -0.76
CA PRO A 145 -14.65 -16.63 -0.54
C PRO A 145 -14.50 -17.46 -1.82
N ASP A 146 -15.52 -17.43 -2.70
CA ASP A 146 -15.51 -18.18 -3.95
C ASP A 146 -14.39 -17.71 -4.90
N VAL A 147 -14.17 -16.39 -4.96
CA VAL A 147 -13.11 -15.78 -5.77
C VAL A 147 -11.75 -16.11 -5.18
N GLN A 148 -11.61 -16.04 -3.86
CA GLN A 148 -10.39 -16.38 -3.14
C GLN A 148 -9.99 -17.83 -3.39
N GLN A 149 -10.94 -18.77 -3.21
CA GLN A 149 -10.71 -20.19 -3.43
C GLN A 149 -10.31 -20.47 -4.89
N PHE A 150 -11.05 -19.91 -5.85
CA PHE A 150 -10.73 -20.04 -7.27
C PHE A 150 -9.31 -19.58 -7.61
N LEU A 151 -8.90 -18.41 -7.09
CA LEU A 151 -7.56 -17.86 -7.34
C LEU A 151 -6.43 -18.64 -6.64
N MET A 152 -6.72 -19.26 -5.49
CA MET A 152 -5.77 -20.10 -4.78
C MET A 152 -5.60 -21.48 -5.40
N GLU A 153 -6.68 -22.07 -5.93
CA GLU A 153 -6.63 -23.40 -6.56
C GLU A 153 -6.00 -23.35 -7.96
N HIS A 154 -6.25 -22.27 -8.70
CA HIS A 154 -5.75 -22.13 -10.07
C HIS A 154 -4.39 -21.42 -10.10
N GLY A 155 -3.40 -22.04 -10.78
CA GLY A 155 -2.06 -21.47 -10.92
C GLY A 155 -1.20 -21.55 -9.67
N ASN A 156 -1.44 -22.55 -8.84
CA ASN A 156 -0.62 -22.83 -7.67
C ASN A 156 0.64 -23.62 -8.09
N TRP A 157 1.80 -23.05 -7.80
CA TRP A 157 3.10 -23.67 -8.06
C TRP A 157 3.66 -24.16 -6.73
N THR A 158 3.78 -25.47 -6.59
CA THR A 158 4.38 -26.10 -5.40
C THR A 158 5.82 -26.47 -5.69
N VAL A 159 6.73 -25.99 -4.88
CA VAL A 159 8.14 -26.40 -4.89
C VAL A 159 8.32 -27.38 -3.72
N GLU A 160 8.21 -28.68 -4.03
CA GLU A 160 8.23 -29.77 -3.03
C GLU A 160 9.48 -29.75 -2.16
N ALA A 161 10.64 -29.38 -2.72
CA ALA A 161 11.91 -29.31 -2.00
C ALA A 161 11.88 -28.35 -0.79
N PHE A 162 11.04 -27.32 -0.81
CA PHE A 162 10.94 -26.30 0.22
C PHE A 162 9.58 -26.28 0.92
N GLN A 163 8.67 -27.20 0.57
CA GLN A 163 7.27 -27.23 1.04
C GLN A 163 6.57 -25.85 0.86
N TYR A 164 6.96 -25.13 -0.19
CA TYR A 164 6.46 -23.81 -0.48
C TYR A 164 5.48 -23.85 -1.64
N SER A 165 4.30 -23.26 -1.44
CA SER A 165 3.29 -23.11 -2.48
C SER A 165 3.08 -21.62 -2.81
N PHE A 166 3.12 -21.28 -4.09
CA PHE A 166 2.91 -19.93 -4.58
C PHE A 166 1.69 -19.86 -5.48
N ALA A 167 0.61 -19.26 -5.00
CA ALA A 167 -0.60 -19.02 -5.77
C ALA A 167 -0.43 -17.76 -6.64
N THR A 168 -0.04 -17.96 -7.91
CA THR A 168 0.29 -16.88 -8.84
C THR A 168 -0.89 -15.93 -9.05
N PHE A 169 -2.11 -16.45 -9.22
CA PHE A 169 -3.30 -15.62 -9.47
C PHE A 169 -3.80 -14.90 -8.24
N TYR A 170 -3.51 -15.40 -7.05
CA TYR A 170 -3.81 -14.73 -5.79
C TYR A 170 -2.78 -13.65 -5.45
N SER A 171 -1.61 -13.66 -6.12
CA SER A 171 -0.55 -12.67 -5.91
C SER A 171 -1.00 -11.26 -6.31
N PRO A 172 -0.69 -10.23 -5.52
CA PRO A 172 -0.94 -8.84 -5.89
C PRO A 172 -0.26 -8.43 -7.20
N GLY A 173 0.87 -9.05 -7.53
CA GLY A 173 1.59 -8.84 -8.78
C GLY A 173 0.76 -9.17 -10.02
N PHE A 174 -0.07 -10.20 -9.94
CA PHE A 174 -0.98 -10.58 -11.02
C PHE A 174 -2.00 -9.46 -11.32
N PHE A 175 -2.61 -8.89 -10.28
CA PHE A 175 -3.54 -7.77 -10.42
C PHE A 175 -2.86 -6.52 -10.98
N LEU A 176 -1.60 -6.25 -10.57
CA LEU A 176 -0.82 -5.14 -11.12
C LEU A 176 -0.58 -5.32 -12.63
N ILE A 177 -0.31 -6.54 -13.10
CA ILE A 177 -0.16 -6.82 -14.54
C ILE A 177 -1.47 -6.54 -15.27
N ILE A 178 -2.60 -7.06 -14.78
CA ILE A 178 -3.93 -6.83 -15.37
C ILE A 178 -4.23 -5.34 -15.48
N ILE A 179 -4.03 -4.60 -14.39
CA ILE A 179 -4.28 -3.15 -14.37
C ILE A 179 -3.31 -2.39 -15.27
N SER A 180 -2.06 -2.82 -15.38
CA SER A 180 -1.10 -2.20 -16.30
C SER A 180 -1.56 -2.35 -17.75
N VAL A 181 -2.00 -3.55 -18.14
CA VAL A 181 -2.59 -3.80 -19.47
C VAL A 181 -3.84 -2.94 -19.70
N PHE A 182 -4.75 -2.91 -18.73
CA PHE A 182 -5.95 -2.05 -18.78
C PHE A 182 -5.59 -0.58 -18.95
N THR A 183 -4.57 -0.10 -18.22
CA THR A 183 -4.09 1.29 -18.28
C THR A 183 -3.57 1.67 -19.66
N ILE A 184 -2.89 0.74 -20.36
CA ILE A 184 -2.42 0.95 -21.74
C ILE A 184 -3.61 1.24 -22.65
N PHE A 185 -4.67 0.45 -22.55
CA PHE A 185 -5.88 0.66 -23.35
C PHE A 185 -6.64 1.93 -22.97
N LEU A 186 -6.76 2.20 -21.66
CA LEU A 186 -7.49 3.37 -21.15
C LEU A 186 -6.86 4.68 -21.61
N TYR A 187 -5.53 4.80 -21.55
CA TYR A 187 -4.80 6.02 -21.89
C TYR A 187 -4.28 6.02 -23.34
N LYS A 188 -4.54 4.96 -24.11
CA LYS A 188 -4.07 4.80 -25.51
C LYS A 188 -2.57 5.06 -25.63
N LEU A 189 -1.78 4.44 -24.73
CA LEU A 189 -0.33 4.63 -24.70
C LEU A 189 0.31 4.03 -25.96
N ASP A 190 1.28 4.77 -26.53
CA ASP A 190 2.04 4.28 -27.67
C ASP A 190 3.08 3.22 -27.22
N VAL A 191 3.37 2.25 -28.09
CA VAL A 191 4.35 1.18 -27.86
C VAL A 191 5.72 1.73 -27.47
N LYS A 192 6.12 2.85 -28.05
CA LYS A 192 7.38 3.53 -27.69
C LYS A 192 7.39 4.01 -26.24
N GLN A 193 6.27 4.57 -25.76
CA GLN A 193 6.14 5.02 -24.38
C GLN A 193 6.17 3.83 -23.40
N ILE A 194 5.50 2.74 -23.75
CA ILE A 194 5.48 1.52 -22.95
C ILE A 194 6.89 0.92 -22.84
N SER A 195 7.58 0.77 -23.98
CA SER A 195 8.94 0.24 -24.02
C SER A 195 9.92 1.10 -23.24
N ALA A 196 9.86 2.44 -23.38
CA ALA A 196 10.72 3.35 -22.64
C ALA A 196 10.47 3.29 -21.11
N SER A 197 9.19 3.24 -20.68
CA SER A 197 8.85 3.10 -19.27
C SER A 197 9.28 1.75 -18.71
N SER A 198 9.09 0.67 -19.45
CA SER A 198 9.50 -0.68 -19.05
C SER A 198 11.01 -0.77 -18.90
N TRP A 199 11.76 -0.19 -19.83
CA TRP A 199 13.22 -0.16 -19.76
C TRP A 199 13.72 0.64 -18.55
N GLN A 200 13.16 1.83 -18.31
CA GLN A 200 13.51 2.64 -17.13
C GLN A 200 13.20 1.93 -15.82
N THR A 201 12.09 1.19 -15.78
CA THR A 201 11.70 0.41 -14.60
C THR A 201 12.68 -0.74 -14.39
N TRP A 202 13.03 -1.46 -15.45
CA TRP A 202 14.01 -2.55 -15.40
C TRP A 202 15.38 -2.07 -14.90
N GLU A 203 15.90 -0.98 -15.45
CA GLU A 203 17.18 -0.41 -15.06
C GLU A 203 17.21 0.00 -13.57
N LYS A 204 16.08 0.49 -13.04
CA LYS A 204 15.97 0.87 -11.63
C LYS A 204 15.72 -0.31 -10.69
N CYS A 205 14.93 -1.29 -11.11
CA CYS A 205 14.53 -2.40 -10.25
C CYS A 205 15.60 -3.51 -10.20
N MET A 206 16.34 -3.74 -11.28
CA MET A 206 17.33 -4.82 -11.35
C MET A 206 18.40 -4.76 -10.26
N PRO A 207 19.07 -3.62 -10.00
CA PRO A 207 20.05 -3.55 -8.93
C PRO A 207 19.43 -3.79 -7.55
N ILE A 208 18.17 -3.37 -7.33
CA ILE A 208 17.45 -3.60 -6.08
C ILE A 208 17.13 -5.09 -5.91
N LEU A 209 16.65 -5.75 -6.95
CA LEU A 209 16.39 -7.19 -6.94
C LEU A 209 17.66 -7.99 -6.68
N LEU A 210 18.75 -7.68 -7.36
CA LEU A 210 20.05 -8.35 -7.15
C LEU A 210 20.57 -8.17 -5.73
N THR A 211 20.52 -6.95 -5.20
CA THR A 211 20.95 -6.71 -3.82
C THR A 211 20.06 -7.43 -2.81
N THR A 212 18.75 -7.43 -2.99
CA THR A 212 17.81 -8.16 -2.13
C THR A 212 18.09 -9.67 -2.17
N PHE A 213 18.31 -10.21 -3.36
CA PHE A 213 18.64 -11.63 -3.53
C PHE A 213 19.96 -12.00 -2.81
N LEU A 214 20.99 -11.16 -2.94
CA LEU A 214 22.29 -11.36 -2.28
C LEU A 214 22.23 -11.22 -0.75
N TYR A 215 21.23 -10.50 -0.21
CA TYR A 215 21.04 -10.39 1.25
C TYR A 215 20.24 -11.55 1.84
N ILE A 216 19.45 -12.26 1.03
CA ILE A 216 18.60 -13.38 1.49
C ILE A 216 19.33 -14.73 1.35
N CYS A 217 20.27 -14.85 0.40
CA CYS A 217 21.13 -16.01 0.23
C CYS A 217 22.38 -15.95 1.08
#